data_044e7cb91789f8db24351628d2729925
#
_entry.id   044e7cb91789f8db24351628d2729925
#
_cell.length_a   1.000
_cell.length_b   1.000
_cell.length_c   1.000
_cell.angle_alpha   90.00
_cell.angle_beta   90.00
_cell.angle_gamma   90.00
#
_symmetry.space_group_name_H-M   'P 1'
#
loop_
_entity.id
_entity.type
_entity.pdbx_description
1 polymer ?
#
loop_
_entity_poly.entity_id
_entity_poly.type
_entity_poly.pdbx_seq_one_letter_code
_entity_poly.pdbx_strand_id
1 'polypeptide(L)'
;MLARHIGVDEAGRGPSIGPLVVSALNIPERDRSILRDLGVDDSKNLTKKNRNRLYNEILSYTESLDWTIGLVICDARRIDEWMDGGNLNSLEVLLFSEAIGDAAEPDGNLEIFLDACDVDEERFGRMVSKTLGDGWLDCKIYSEHKMDSKDEVVAAASIIAKVIRDSAMEELSQELNIDLGSGYPSDPKTKEALEILCEEEVLADCIRREWANVKRAWSRNHDRPIQTRANERNGVFQSSLDEWE
;
A
#
# COMPACT_ATOMS: atom_id res chain seq x y z
N MET A 1 -6.86 29.44 -10.76
CA MET A 1 -7.28 28.05 -11.04
C MET A 1 -8.36 27.65 -10.07
N LEU A 2 -9.13 26.60 -10.34
CA LEU A 2 -10.14 26.10 -9.40
C LEU A 2 -9.43 25.37 -8.26
N ALA A 3 -9.92 25.50 -7.02
CA ALA A 3 -9.42 24.73 -5.90
C ALA A 3 -9.59 23.23 -6.16
N ARG A 4 -8.57 22.44 -5.84
CA ARG A 4 -8.54 21.00 -6.01
C ARG A 4 -8.27 20.31 -4.68
N HIS A 5 -8.78 19.11 -4.55
CA HIS A 5 -8.70 18.28 -3.36
C HIS A 5 -8.04 16.94 -3.70
N ILE A 6 -7.01 16.59 -2.98
CA ILE A 6 -6.35 15.28 -3.10
C ILE A 6 -6.58 14.51 -1.80
N GLY A 7 -7.19 13.34 -1.90
CA GLY A 7 -7.30 12.39 -0.79
C GLY A 7 -6.34 11.22 -1.00
N VAL A 8 -5.62 10.82 0.04
CA VAL A 8 -4.61 9.73 -0.04
C VAL A 8 -4.82 8.73 1.09
N ASP A 9 -4.83 7.44 0.73
CA ASP A 9 -4.92 6.33 1.68
C ASP A 9 -4.18 5.10 1.15
N GLU A 10 -3.94 4.11 2.01
CA GLU A 10 -3.27 2.87 1.69
C GLU A 10 -4.12 1.62 1.97
N ALA A 11 -3.72 0.51 1.38
CA ALA A 11 -4.21 -0.82 1.70
C ALA A 11 -3.05 -1.82 1.75
N GLY A 12 -3.02 -2.65 2.79
CA GLY A 12 -2.03 -3.72 2.85
C GLY A 12 -0.76 -3.40 3.63
N ARG A 13 -0.81 -2.54 4.65
CA ARG A 13 0.29 -2.25 5.56
C ARG A 13 0.75 -3.46 6.37
N GLY A 14 -0.18 -4.15 7.00
CA GLY A 14 0.09 -5.25 7.96
C GLY A 14 0.23 -6.67 7.41
N PRO A 15 -0.16 -7.02 6.15
CA PRO A 15 -0.05 -8.37 5.62
C PRO A 15 1.38 -8.90 5.56
N SER A 16 1.52 -10.23 5.65
CA SER A 16 2.78 -10.98 5.43
C SER A 16 2.98 -11.36 3.97
N ILE A 17 1.90 -11.37 3.18
CA ILE A 17 1.87 -11.75 1.77
C ILE A 17 1.21 -10.65 0.95
N GLY A 18 1.79 -10.33 -0.19
CA GLY A 18 1.25 -9.40 -1.17
C GLY A 18 1.67 -7.94 -0.99
N PRO A 19 1.22 -7.05 -1.87
CA PRO A 19 1.69 -5.67 -1.95
C PRO A 19 1.10 -4.77 -0.86
N LEU A 20 1.76 -3.63 -0.67
CA LEU A 20 1.22 -2.41 -0.08
C LEU A 20 0.83 -1.49 -1.24
N VAL A 21 -0.41 -1.05 -1.26
CA VAL A 21 -0.95 -0.19 -2.32
C VAL A 21 -1.31 1.16 -1.74
N VAL A 22 -0.83 2.24 -2.34
CA VAL A 22 -1.20 3.62 -2.00
C VAL A 22 -1.92 4.23 -3.18
N SER A 23 -3.01 4.90 -2.92
CA SER A 23 -3.80 5.62 -3.93
C SER A 23 -3.99 7.07 -3.52
N ALA A 24 -3.83 7.99 -4.47
CA ALA A 24 -4.17 9.39 -4.38
C ALA A 24 -5.24 9.72 -5.41
N LEU A 25 -6.39 10.23 -4.98
CA LEU A 25 -7.46 10.71 -5.85
C LEU A 25 -7.47 12.23 -5.84
N ASN A 26 -7.29 12.86 -6.99
CA ASN A 26 -7.29 14.30 -7.16
C ASN A 26 -8.52 14.75 -7.96
N ILE A 27 -9.35 15.59 -7.37
CA ILE A 27 -10.59 16.09 -7.97
C ILE A 27 -10.75 17.59 -7.78
N PRO A 28 -11.52 18.30 -8.63
CA PRO A 28 -11.98 19.64 -8.32
C PRO A 28 -12.80 19.67 -7.03
N GLU A 29 -12.58 20.65 -6.16
CA GLU A 29 -13.30 20.80 -4.88
C GLU A 29 -14.84 20.76 -5.05
N ARG A 30 -15.35 21.34 -6.12
CA ARG A 30 -16.79 21.36 -6.45
C ARG A 30 -17.39 19.95 -6.68
N ASP A 31 -16.58 18.96 -7.03
CA ASP A 31 -17.03 17.62 -7.40
C ASP A 31 -17.10 16.67 -6.17
N ARG A 32 -16.72 17.11 -4.99
CA ARG A 32 -16.79 16.34 -3.76
C ARG A 32 -18.20 15.82 -3.44
N SER A 33 -19.25 16.58 -3.79
CA SER A 33 -20.64 16.15 -3.62
C SER A 33 -20.97 14.89 -4.41
N ILE A 34 -20.32 14.64 -5.54
CA ILE A 34 -20.49 13.42 -6.35
C ILE A 34 -20.09 12.18 -5.51
N LEU A 35 -18.96 12.24 -4.83
CA LEU A 35 -18.49 11.13 -3.98
C LEU A 35 -19.44 10.87 -2.80
N ARG A 36 -19.97 11.93 -2.17
CA ARG A 36 -20.99 11.80 -1.10
C ARG A 36 -22.26 11.14 -1.62
N ASP A 37 -22.74 11.55 -2.79
CA ASP A 37 -23.94 10.98 -3.41
C ASP A 37 -23.74 9.51 -3.82
N LEU A 38 -22.51 9.08 -4.11
CA LEU A 38 -22.12 7.68 -4.34
C LEU A 38 -22.12 6.84 -3.05
N GLY A 39 -22.00 7.47 -1.89
CA GLY A 39 -21.96 6.81 -0.58
C GLY A 39 -20.60 6.18 -0.26
N VAL A 40 -19.48 6.89 -0.57
CA VAL A 40 -18.13 6.41 -0.28
C VAL A 40 -17.76 6.50 1.21
N ASP A 41 -18.46 7.30 1.99
CA ASP A 41 -18.19 7.62 3.41
C ASP A 41 -18.31 6.41 4.34
N ASP A 42 -18.94 5.31 3.93
CA ASP A 42 -19.08 4.06 4.71
C ASP A 42 -18.11 2.96 4.21
N SER A 43 -16.90 3.33 3.78
CA SER A 43 -15.92 2.42 3.17
C SER A 43 -15.57 1.20 4.03
N LYS A 44 -15.66 1.32 5.37
CA LYS A 44 -15.31 0.24 6.32
C LYS A 44 -16.34 -0.88 6.38
N ASN A 45 -17.61 -0.57 6.06
CA ASN A 45 -18.72 -1.53 6.08
C ASN A 45 -19.08 -2.06 4.68
N LEU A 46 -18.37 -1.61 3.64
CA LEU A 46 -18.62 -2.02 2.27
C LEU A 46 -18.26 -3.50 2.03
N THR A 47 -19.20 -4.24 1.46
CA THR A 47 -18.90 -5.57 0.90
C THR A 47 -17.95 -5.44 -0.29
N LYS A 48 -17.19 -6.50 -0.62
CA LYS A 48 -16.32 -6.55 -1.80
C LYS A 48 -17.08 -6.13 -3.08
N LYS A 49 -18.31 -6.62 -3.24
CA LYS A 49 -19.18 -6.26 -4.38
C LYS A 49 -19.44 -4.75 -4.47
N ASN A 50 -19.75 -4.12 -3.34
CA ASN A 50 -20.03 -2.68 -3.31
C ASN A 50 -18.75 -1.87 -3.53
N ARG A 51 -17.60 -2.29 -2.98
CA ARG A 51 -16.32 -1.64 -3.26
C ARG A 51 -15.98 -1.67 -4.75
N ASN A 52 -16.14 -2.82 -5.40
CA ASN A 52 -15.89 -2.96 -6.84
C ASN A 52 -16.84 -2.09 -7.67
N ARG A 53 -18.12 -1.97 -7.28
CA ARG A 53 -19.07 -1.06 -7.92
C ARG A 53 -18.59 0.38 -7.83
N LEU A 54 -18.29 0.85 -6.62
CA LEU A 54 -17.83 2.21 -6.38
C LEU A 54 -16.51 2.51 -7.11
N TYR A 55 -15.57 1.59 -7.10
CA TYR A 55 -14.33 1.69 -7.86
C TYR A 55 -14.58 1.92 -9.35
N ASN A 56 -15.46 1.13 -9.97
CA ASN A 56 -15.80 1.28 -11.38
C ASN A 56 -16.50 2.63 -11.68
N GLU A 57 -17.35 3.09 -10.77
CA GLU A 57 -18.00 4.41 -10.87
C GLU A 57 -16.97 5.54 -10.76
N ILE A 58 -16.02 5.47 -9.79
CA ILE A 58 -14.93 6.45 -9.67
C ILE A 58 -14.08 6.46 -10.94
N LEU A 59 -13.71 5.29 -11.49
CA LEU A 59 -12.98 5.21 -12.75
C LEU A 59 -13.73 5.87 -13.92
N SER A 60 -15.04 5.70 -14.02
CA SER A 60 -15.81 6.33 -15.07
C SER A 60 -15.79 7.88 -15.00
N TYR A 61 -15.63 8.41 -13.80
CA TYR A 61 -15.47 9.86 -13.61
C TYR A 61 -14.07 10.36 -14.01
N THR A 62 -13.02 9.55 -13.90
CA THR A 62 -11.70 9.94 -14.45
C THR A 62 -11.70 10.06 -15.97
N GLU A 63 -12.60 9.34 -16.66
CA GLU A 63 -12.77 9.44 -18.10
C GLU A 63 -13.65 10.63 -18.55
N SER A 64 -14.59 11.05 -17.69
CA SER A 64 -15.62 12.04 -18.04
C SER A 64 -15.45 13.39 -17.37
N LEU A 65 -14.73 13.45 -16.27
CA LEU A 65 -14.43 14.64 -15.48
C LEU A 65 -12.92 14.85 -15.39
N ASP A 66 -12.52 16.03 -14.90
CA ASP A 66 -11.11 16.36 -14.64
C ASP A 66 -10.62 15.75 -13.31
N TRP A 67 -10.73 14.42 -13.20
CA TRP A 67 -10.23 13.64 -12.06
C TRP A 67 -8.99 12.85 -12.46
N THR A 68 -8.03 12.75 -11.54
CA THR A 68 -6.81 11.96 -11.76
C THR A 68 -6.53 11.05 -10.57
N ILE A 69 -5.96 9.89 -10.85
CA ILE A 69 -5.56 8.91 -9.84
C ILE A 69 -4.06 8.70 -9.95
N GLY A 70 -3.35 8.91 -8.84
CA GLY A 70 -1.99 8.41 -8.65
C GLY A 70 -2.04 7.08 -7.91
N LEU A 71 -1.29 6.09 -8.38
CA LEU A 71 -1.34 4.74 -7.84
C LEU A 71 0.05 4.14 -7.72
N VAL A 72 0.41 3.70 -6.52
CA VAL A 72 1.67 3.01 -6.26
C VAL A 72 1.39 1.61 -5.72
N ILE A 73 1.83 0.58 -6.46
CA ILE A 73 1.81 -0.82 -6.02
C ILE A 73 3.22 -1.19 -5.58
N CYS A 74 3.45 -1.21 -4.27
CA CYS A 74 4.72 -1.56 -3.67
C CYS A 74 4.71 -3.07 -3.35
N ASP A 75 5.46 -3.86 -4.13
CA ASP A 75 5.55 -5.30 -3.94
C ASP A 75 6.32 -5.68 -2.66
N ALA A 76 6.25 -6.96 -2.28
CA ALA A 76 6.91 -7.43 -1.08
C ALA A 76 8.45 -7.33 -1.17
N ARG A 77 9.02 -7.40 -2.38
CA ARG A 77 10.45 -7.23 -2.61
C ARG A 77 10.90 -5.81 -2.26
N ARG A 78 10.23 -4.79 -2.80
CA ARG A 78 10.53 -3.37 -2.51
C ARG A 78 10.36 -3.06 -1.02
N ILE A 79 9.33 -3.65 -0.38
CA ILE A 79 9.12 -3.50 1.07
C ILE A 79 10.32 -4.07 1.85
N ASP A 80 10.74 -5.31 1.56
CA ASP A 80 11.86 -5.97 2.26
C ASP A 80 13.18 -5.22 2.03
N GLU A 81 13.44 -4.77 0.81
CA GLU A 81 14.64 -4.00 0.47
C GLU A 81 14.71 -2.67 1.23
N TRP A 82 13.56 -2.01 1.41
CA TRP A 82 13.49 -0.78 2.21
C TRP A 82 13.70 -1.04 3.70
N MET A 83 13.17 -2.15 4.20
CA MET A 83 13.29 -2.55 5.62
C MET A 83 14.72 -2.88 6.03
N ASP A 84 15.65 -3.16 5.12
CA ASP A 84 17.07 -3.46 5.40
C ASP A 84 17.85 -2.25 5.98
N GLY A 85 17.32 -1.06 5.95
CA GLY A 85 17.94 0.14 6.55
C GLY A 85 16.95 1.22 6.96
N GLY A 86 15.67 0.99 6.68
CA GLY A 86 14.57 1.90 6.97
C GLY A 86 13.52 1.27 7.88
N ASN A 87 12.33 1.80 7.80
CA ASN A 87 11.16 1.27 8.48
C ASN A 87 9.91 1.52 7.64
N LEU A 88 8.81 0.85 8.00
CA LEU A 88 7.58 0.91 7.22
C LEU A 88 6.99 2.34 7.14
N ASN A 89 7.08 3.13 8.23
CA ASN A 89 6.59 4.51 8.22
C ASN A 89 7.34 5.38 7.19
N SER A 90 8.67 5.23 7.10
CA SER A 90 9.45 5.99 6.12
C SER A 90 9.22 5.53 4.67
N LEU A 91 8.89 4.25 4.47
CA LEU A 91 8.45 3.76 3.17
C LEU A 91 7.11 4.37 2.78
N GLU A 92 6.13 4.38 3.69
CA GLU A 92 4.81 4.95 3.46
C GLU A 92 4.88 6.44 3.10
N VAL A 93 5.72 7.22 3.78
CA VAL A 93 5.98 8.62 3.41
C VAL A 93 6.42 8.74 1.94
N LEU A 94 7.33 7.88 1.49
CA LEU A 94 7.78 7.87 0.10
C LEU A 94 6.64 7.49 -0.85
N LEU A 95 5.91 6.40 -0.56
CA LEU A 95 4.83 5.92 -1.42
C LEU A 95 3.66 6.91 -1.53
N PHE A 96 3.32 7.60 -0.41
CA PHE A 96 2.32 8.68 -0.42
C PHE A 96 2.78 9.83 -1.31
N SER A 97 4.05 10.22 -1.20
CA SER A 97 4.62 11.29 -2.04
C SER A 97 4.66 10.90 -3.52
N GLU A 98 5.00 9.66 -3.85
CA GLU A 98 4.94 9.13 -5.22
C GLU A 98 3.51 9.17 -5.77
N ALA A 99 2.52 8.67 -5.01
CA ALA A 99 1.13 8.67 -5.43
C ALA A 99 0.57 10.09 -5.63
N ILE A 100 0.94 11.04 -4.77
CA ILE A 100 0.55 12.45 -4.93
C ILE A 100 1.16 13.03 -6.19
N GLY A 101 2.46 12.79 -6.44
CA GLY A 101 3.15 13.27 -7.64
C GLY A 101 2.59 12.68 -8.94
N ASP A 102 2.10 11.42 -8.90
CA ASP A 102 1.41 10.80 -10.04
C ASP A 102 0.01 11.38 -10.26
N ALA A 103 -0.67 11.83 -9.18
CA ALA A 103 -2.02 12.37 -9.25
C ALA A 103 -2.08 13.83 -9.71
N ALA A 104 -1.04 14.63 -9.46
CA ALA A 104 -1.07 16.07 -9.74
C ALA A 104 0.34 16.67 -9.88
N GLU A 105 0.39 17.78 -10.62
CA GLU A 105 1.51 18.72 -10.57
C GLU A 105 1.30 19.72 -9.42
N PRO A 106 2.37 20.25 -8.79
CA PRO A 106 2.24 21.20 -7.69
C PRO A 106 1.54 22.50 -8.10
N ASP A 107 0.51 22.87 -7.34
CA ASP A 107 -0.24 24.13 -7.49
C ASP A 107 -0.68 24.61 -6.10
N GLY A 108 -0.47 25.87 -5.78
CA GLY A 108 -0.88 26.50 -4.50
C GLY A 108 -2.39 26.44 -4.19
N ASN A 109 -3.21 26.00 -5.13
CA ASN A 109 -4.65 25.77 -4.91
C ASN A 109 -4.97 24.32 -4.52
N LEU A 110 -3.96 23.47 -4.33
CA LEU A 110 -4.13 22.08 -3.88
C LEU A 110 -4.26 22.02 -2.38
N GLU A 111 -5.27 21.31 -1.90
CA GLU A 111 -5.39 20.84 -0.53
C GLU A 111 -5.29 19.32 -0.51
N ILE A 112 -4.35 18.78 0.28
CA ILE A 112 -3.97 17.36 0.30
C ILE A 112 -4.33 16.79 1.67
N PHE A 113 -5.11 15.72 1.69
CA PHE A 113 -5.62 15.07 2.88
C PHE A 113 -5.08 13.64 2.95
N LEU A 114 -4.39 13.30 4.03
CA LEU A 114 -3.69 12.03 4.22
C LEU A 114 -4.34 11.23 5.36
N ASP A 115 -4.68 9.95 5.13
CA ASP A 115 -4.90 9.03 6.25
C ASP A 115 -3.54 8.66 6.85
N ALA A 116 -3.27 9.16 8.06
CA ALA A 116 -1.95 9.05 8.68
C ALA A 116 -1.64 7.63 9.13
N CYS A 117 -0.53 7.06 8.66
CA CYS A 117 -0.03 5.75 9.04
C CYS A 117 0.89 5.76 10.28
N ASP A 118 1.41 6.92 10.65
CA ASP A 118 2.31 7.13 11.79
C ASP A 118 1.50 7.40 13.07
N VAL A 119 2.06 7.08 14.24
CA VAL A 119 1.50 7.44 15.54
C VAL A 119 1.44 8.95 15.77
N ASP A 120 2.27 9.72 15.09
CA ASP A 120 2.30 11.20 15.08
C ASP A 120 1.82 11.68 13.71
N GLU A 121 0.55 12.08 13.66
CA GLU A 121 -0.14 12.54 12.46
C GLU A 121 0.55 13.74 11.80
N GLU A 122 0.93 14.74 12.62
CA GLU A 122 1.57 15.95 12.13
C GLU A 122 2.99 15.67 11.60
N ARG A 123 3.74 14.77 12.26
CA ARG A 123 5.05 14.34 11.78
C ARG A 123 4.93 13.68 10.42
N PHE A 124 3.93 12.81 10.24
CA PHE A 124 3.68 12.14 8.96
C PHE A 124 3.44 13.16 7.85
N GLY A 125 2.52 14.11 8.04
CA GLY A 125 2.23 15.17 7.08
C GLY A 125 3.46 16.02 6.74
N ARG A 126 4.26 16.42 7.76
CA ARG A 126 5.52 17.17 7.54
C ARG A 126 6.54 16.36 6.73
N MET A 127 6.64 15.05 6.98
CA MET A 127 7.57 14.19 6.22
C MET A 127 7.13 14.03 4.77
N VAL A 128 5.85 13.83 4.50
CA VAL A 128 5.30 13.80 3.13
C VAL A 128 5.57 15.12 2.42
N SER A 129 5.26 16.27 3.05
CA SER A 129 5.54 17.61 2.49
C SER A 129 7.02 17.78 2.12
N LYS A 130 7.91 17.36 3.01
CA LYS A 130 9.36 17.42 2.77
C LYS A 130 9.80 16.53 1.62
N THR A 131 9.23 15.33 1.50
CA THR A 131 9.57 14.36 0.45
C THR A 131 9.08 14.81 -0.92
N LEU A 132 7.91 15.45 -0.97
CA LEU A 132 7.38 16.09 -2.19
C LEU A 132 8.30 17.20 -2.72
N GLY A 133 9.01 17.92 -1.82
CA GLY A 133 10.01 18.92 -2.20
C GLY A 133 9.46 20.34 -2.39
N ASP A 134 10.36 21.23 -2.83
CA ASP A 134 10.13 22.68 -2.81
C ASP A 134 8.96 23.13 -3.69
N GLY A 135 8.66 22.45 -4.78
CA GLY A 135 7.52 22.76 -5.64
C GLY A 135 6.16 22.68 -4.96
N TRP A 136 6.06 21.96 -3.84
CA TRP A 136 4.82 21.70 -3.11
C TRP A 136 4.65 22.55 -1.83
N LEU A 137 5.55 23.51 -1.58
CA LEU A 137 5.53 24.31 -0.35
C LEU A 137 4.27 25.19 -0.21
N ASP A 138 3.66 25.57 -1.31
CA ASP A 138 2.44 26.38 -1.32
C ASP A 138 1.16 25.54 -1.17
N CYS A 139 1.26 24.19 -1.25
CA CYS A 139 0.14 23.28 -1.04
C CYS A 139 -0.15 23.11 0.46
N LYS A 140 -1.42 23.00 0.81
CA LYS A 140 -1.82 22.71 2.19
C LYS A 140 -1.94 21.21 2.38
N ILE A 141 -1.26 20.67 3.40
CA ILE A 141 -1.31 19.25 3.73
C ILE A 141 -1.96 19.08 5.11
N TYR A 142 -3.03 18.29 5.13
CA TYR A 142 -3.74 17.85 6.34
C TYR A 142 -3.50 16.37 6.54
N SER A 143 -3.10 15.98 7.74
CA SER A 143 -2.76 14.60 8.06
C SER A 143 -3.37 14.22 9.39
N GLU A 144 -4.30 13.27 9.39
CA GLU A 144 -5.00 12.81 10.59
C GLU A 144 -5.28 11.31 10.48
N HIS A 145 -5.39 10.65 11.64
CA HIS A 145 -5.84 9.25 11.66
C HIS A 145 -7.31 9.12 11.30
N LYS A 146 -7.62 8.06 10.57
CA LYS A 146 -8.98 7.75 10.10
C LYS A 146 -9.56 8.89 9.25
N MET A 147 -8.73 9.51 8.44
CA MET A 147 -9.15 10.55 7.52
C MET A 147 -10.16 10.00 6.51
N ASP A 148 -10.07 8.70 6.15
CA ASP A 148 -11.04 7.97 5.34
C ASP A 148 -12.48 8.02 5.87
N SER A 149 -12.67 8.25 7.17
CA SER A 149 -13.99 8.40 7.80
C SER A 149 -14.44 9.86 7.97
N LYS A 150 -13.61 10.83 7.59
CA LYS A 150 -13.86 12.27 7.76
C LYS A 150 -13.94 13.00 6.42
N ASP A 151 -13.31 12.44 5.39
CA ASP A 151 -13.18 13.04 4.07
C ASP A 151 -13.52 12.02 2.97
N GLU A 152 -14.48 12.37 2.13
CA GLU A 152 -14.99 11.51 1.07
C GLU A 152 -13.98 11.24 -0.05
N VAL A 153 -12.98 12.13 -0.25
CA VAL A 153 -11.96 11.93 -1.28
C VAL A 153 -10.93 10.92 -0.77
N VAL A 154 -10.58 10.99 0.53
CA VAL A 154 -9.74 9.97 1.18
C VAL A 154 -10.47 8.63 1.25
N ALA A 155 -11.77 8.62 1.55
CA ALA A 155 -12.58 7.40 1.51
C ALA A 155 -12.59 6.75 0.12
N ALA A 156 -12.69 7.55 -0.94
CA ALA A 156 -12.61 7.07 -2.32
C ALA A 156 -11.21 6.52 -2.65
N ALA A 157 -10.12 7.18 -2.23
CA ALA A 157 -8.77 6.67 -2.35
C ALA A 157 -8.60 5.33 -1.62
N SER A 158 -9.14 5.19 -0.41
CA SER A 158 -9.19 3.94 0.35
C SER A 158 -9.85 2.79 -0.43
N ILE A 159 -10.97 3.08 -1.09
CA ILE A 159 -11.68 2.10 -1.94
C ILE A 159 -10.80 1.67 -3.10
N ILE A 160 -10.16 2.60 -3.79
CA ILE A 160 -9.25 2.32 -4.91
C ILE A 160 -8.10 1.42 -4.44
N ALA A 161 -7.40 1.80 -3.38
CA ALA A 161 -6.27 1.05 -2.85
C ALA A 161 -6.68 -0.39 -2.46
N LYS A 162 -7.84 -0.56 -1.79
CA LYS A 162 -8.36 -1.87 -1.38
C LYS A 162 -8.74 -2.75 -2.55
N VAL A 163 -9.40 -2.21 -3.59
CA VAL A 163 -9.78 -2.99 -4.77
C VAL A 163 -8.57 -3.45 -5.56
N ILE A 164 -7.61 -2.56 -5.81
CA ILE A 164 -6.36 -2.90 -6.52
C ILE A 164 -5.58 -3.96 -5.75
N ARG A 165 -5.47 -3.81 -4.42
CA ARG A 165 -4.79 -4.80 -3.60
C ARG A 165 -5.50 -6.15 -3.60
N ASP A 166 -6.83 -6.16 -3.48
CA ASP A 166 -7.62 -7.40 -3.51
C ASP A 166 -7.42 -8.13 -4.84
N SER A 167 -7.38 -7.40 -5.97
CA SER A 167 -7.07 -7.96 -7.30
C SER A 167 -5.67 -8.55 -7.38
N ALA A 168 -4.66 -7.84 -6.87
CA ALA A 168 -3.29 -8.35 -6.84
C ALA A 168 -3.15 -9.63 -5.99
N MET A 169 -3.90 -9.75 -4.89
CA MET A 169 -3.92 -10.99 -4.09
C MET A 169 -4.59 -12.16 -4.83
N GLU A 170 -5.61 -11.89 -5.64
CA GLU A 170 -6.26 -12.91 -6.47
C GLU A 170 -5.33 -13.40 -7.59
N GLU A 171 -4.62 -12.48 -8.26
CA GLU A 171 -3.63 -12.80 -9.28
C GLU A 171 -2.50 -13.65 -8.69
N LEU A 172 -1.91 -13.27 -7.57
CA LEU A 172 -0.87 -14.03 -6.87
C LEU A 172 -1.37 -15.43 -6.46
N SER A 173 -2.63 -15.55 -5.99
CA SER A 173 -3.22 -16.85 -5.64
C SER A 173 -3.37 -17.75 -6.85
N GLN A 174 -3.72 -17.19 -8.02
CA GLN A 174 -3.81 -17.95 -9.30
C GLN A 174 -2.42 -18.37 -9.79
N GLU A 175 -1.44 -17.47 -9.78
CA GLU A 175 -0.07 -17.75 -10.21
C GLU A 175 0.58 -18.87 -9.40
N LEU A 176 0.39 -18.86 -8.08
CA LEU A 176 0.95 -19.87 -7.18
C LEU A 176 0.08 -21.13 -7.07
N ASN A 177 -1.15 -21.08 -7.59
CA ASN A 177 -2.17 -22.12 -7.38
C ASN A 177 -2.40 -22.48 -5.91
N ILE A 178 -2.36 -21.44 -5.04
CA ILE A 178 -2.56 -21.52 -3.58
C ILE A 178 -3.53 -20.42 -3.17
N ASP A 179 -4.53 -20.74 -2.34
CA ASP A 179 -5.41 -19.71 -1.75
C ASP A 179 -4.64 -18.93 -0.67
N LEU A 180 -4.13 -17.77 -1.03
CA LEU A 180 -3.33 -16.92 -0.14
C LEU A 180 -4.16 -16.19 0.93
N GLY A 181 -5.49 -16.24 0.83
CA GLY A 181 -6.39 -15.49 1.69
C GLY A 181 -6.19 -13.98 1.54
N SER A 182 -6.37 -13.25 2.63
CA SER A 182 -6.21 -11.78 2.64
C SER A 182 -4.74 -11.32 2.75
N GLY A 183 -3.80 -12.23 2.95
CA GLY A 183 -2.40 -11.94 3.23
C GLY A 183 -2.10 -11.55 4.70
N TYR A 184 -3.12 -11.27 5.52
CA TYR A 184 -2.94 -10.87 6.92
C TYR A 184 -2.59 -12.05 7.83
N PRO A 185 -1.72 -11.86 8.84
CA PRO A 185 -1.35 -12.92 9.79
C PRO A 185 -2.50 -13.51 10.61
N SER A 186 -3.62 -12.80 10.71
CA SER A 186 -4.83 -13.26 11.41
C SER A 186 -5.70 -14.19 10.58
N ASP A 187 -5.59 -14.16 9.25
CA ASP A 187 -6.37 -14.95 8.32
C ASP A 187 -5.95 -16.44 8.35
N PRO A 188 -6.85 -17.39 8.59
CA PRO A 188 -6.53 -18.81 8.58
C PRO A 188 -5.96 -19.31 7.25
N LYS A 189 -6.49 -18.83 6.10
CA LYS A 189 -6.01 -19.20 4.77
C LYS A 189 -4.58 -18.70 4.53
N THR A 190 -4.29 -17.46 4.95
CA THR A 190 -2.92 -16.92 4.88
C THR A 190 -1.94 -17.72 5.73
N LYS A 191 -2.36 -18.21 6.92
CA LYS A 191 -1.51 -19.05 7.75
C LYS A 191 -1.20 -20.37 7.07
N GLU A 192 -2.20 -21.03 6.50
CA GLU A 192 -2.05 -22.29 5.77
C GLU A 192 -1.14 -22.11 4.54
N ALA A 193 -1.40 -21.07 3.73
CA ALA A 193 -0.57 -20.74 2.59
C ALA A 193 0.89 -20.46 2.99
N LEU A 194 1.12 -19.76 4.10
CA LEU A 194 2.46 -19.45 4.57
C LEU A 194 3.23 -20.71 5.01
N GLU A 195 2.56 -21.70 5.65
CA GLU A 195 3.20 -22.98 5.98
C GLU A 195 3.66 -23.69 4.70
N ILE A 196 2.78 -23.80 3.70
CA ILE A 196 3.11 -24.45 2.40
C ILE A 196 4.28 -23.73 1.72
N LEU A 197 4.22 -22.39 1.62
CA LEU A 197 5.25 -21.62 0.94
C LEU A 197 6.59 -21.61 1.67
N CYS A 198 6.60 -21.81 2.99
CA CYS A 198 7.82 -21.93 3.78
C CYS A 198 8.41 -23.34 3.83
N GLU A 199 7.79 -24.36 3.22
CA GLU A 199 8.39 -25.69 2.99
C GLU A 199 9.39 -25.66 1.83
N GLU A 200 9.24 -24.73 0.90
CA GLU A 200 10.12 -24.57 -0.25
C GLU A 200 11.50 -24.02 0.14
N GLU A 201 12.53 -24.42 -0.58
CA GLU A 201 13.92 -23.96 -0.38
C GLU A 201 14.11 -22.45 -0.67
N VAL A 202 13.24 -21.87 -1.48
CA VAL A 202 13.24 -20.45 -1.85
C VAL A 202 11.84 -19.87 -1.63
N LEU A 203 11.77 -18.81 -0.84
CA LEU A 203 10.51 -18.11 -0.59
C LEU A 203 10.01 -17.40 -1.86
N ALA A 204 8.70 -17.53 -2.10
CA ALA A 204 8.02 -16.79 -3.17
C ALA A 204 8.20 -15.28 -3.00
N ASP A 205 8.28 -14.55 -4.12
CA ASP A 205 8.56 -13.11 -4.15
C ASP A 205 7.50 -12.25 -3.48
N CYS A 206 6.26 -12.76 -3.39
CA CYS A 206 5.15 -12.08 -2.72
C CYS A 206 5.22 -12.11 -1.19
N ILE A 207 6.14 -12.86 -0.58
CA ILE A 207 6.30 -12.98 0.88
C ILE A 207 7.17 -11.84 1.40
N ARG A 208 6.69 -11.15 2.44
CA ARG A 208 7.43 -10.11 3.16
C ARG A 208 8.30 -10.75 4.23
N ARG A 209 9.58 -10.93 3.95
CA ARG A 209 10.54 -11.73 4.73
C ARG A 209 10.81 -11.17 6.12
N GLU A 210 10.64 -9.86 6.31
CA GLU A 210 10.90 -9.19 7.59
C GLU A 210 9.80 -9.40 8.63
N TRP A 211 8.62 -9.92 8.24
CA TRP A 211 7.51 -10.16 9.17
C TRP A 211 7.79 -11.32 10.13
N ALA A 212 7.54 -11.09 11.42
CA ALA A 212 7.84 -12.06 12.48
C ALA A 212 7.13 -13.42 12.33
N ASN A 213 5.92 -13.43 11.77
CA ASN A 213 5.20 -14.69 11.51
C ASN A 213 5.80 -15.45 10.33
N VAL A 214 6.35 -14.77 9.33
CA VAL A 214 7.10 -15.39 8.23
C VAL A 214 8.38 -16.03 8.75
N LYS A 215 9.18 -15.28 9.54
CA LYS A 215 10.40 -15.83 10.17
C LYS A 215 10.12 -17.05 11.03
N ARG A 216 8.99 -17.06 11.76
CA ARG A 216 8.57 -18.22 12.56
C ARG A 216 8.11 -19.42 11.70
N ALA A 217 7.39 -19.18 10.59
CA ALA A 217 7.00 -20.25 9.69
C ALA A 217 8.22 -20.88 9.02
N TRP A 218 9.15 -20.06 8.55
CA TRP A 218 10.42 -20.51 7.96
C TRP A 218 11.24 -21.38 8.92
N SER A 219 11.44 -20.94 10.18
CA SER A 219 12.26 -21.64 11.17
C SER A 219 11.69 -22.99 11.64
N ARG A 220 10.45 -23.35 11.26
CA ARG A 220 9.89 -24.68 11.50
C ARG A 220 10.39 -25.72 10.48
N ASN A 221 10.75 -25.27 9.29
CA ASN A 221 11.12 -26.14 8.18
C ASN A 221 12.61 -26.05 7.83
N HIS A 222 13.33 -25.02 8.30
CA HIS A 222 14.72 -24.77 7.93
C HIS A 222 15.57 -24.40 9.14
N ASP A 223 16.77 -24.98 9.24
CA ASP A 223 17.76 -24.67 10.28
C ASP A 223 18.58 -23.39 9.96
N ARG A 224 18.36 -22.81 8.80
CA ARG A 224 19.03 -21.58 8.34
C ARG A 224 18.09 -20.36 8.40
N PRO A 225 18.60 -19.14 8.60
CA PRO A 225 17.80 -17.93 8.54
C PRO A 225 17.27 -17.67 7.11
N ILE A 226 16.19 -16.89 7.00
CA ILE A 226 15.69 -16.40 5.71
C ILE A 226 16.79 -15.55 5.06
N GLN A 227 17.04 -15.77 3.77
CA GLN A 227 17.93 -14.90 2.99
C GLN A 227 17.28 -13.53 2.82
N THR A 228 18.03 -12.46 3.12
CA THR A 228 17.58 -11.10 2.85
C THR A 228 17.64 -10.80 1.35
N ARG A 229 16.86 -9.81 0.89
CA ARG A 229 16.88 -9.38 -0.52
C ARG A 229 18.26 -8.81 -0.91
N ALA A 230 18.95 -8.17 0.02
CA ALA A 230 20.32 -7.67 -0.19
C ALA A 230 21.31 -8.81 -0.49
N ASN A 231 21.21 -9.95 0.20
CA ASN A 231 22.06 -11.10 -0.03
C ASN A 231 21.80 -11.76 -1.39
N GLU A 232 20.55 -11.78 -1.87
CA GLU A 232 20.21 -12.26 -3.22
C GLU A 232 20.90 -11.42 -4.31
N ARG A 233 20.93 -10.09 -4.19
CA ARG A 233 21.59 -9.20 -5.15
C ARG A 233 23.10 -9.40 -5.24
N ASN A 234 23.73 -9.69 -4.11
CA ASN A 234 25.18 -9.84 -4.04
C ASN A 234 25.68 -11.22 -4.47
N GLY A 235 24.77 -12.16 -4.84
CA GLY A 235 25.14 -13.52 -5.24
C GLY A 235 25.87 -14.29 -4.15
N VAL A 236 25.80 -13.86 -2.90
CA VAL A 236 26.41 -14.50 -1.76
C VAL A 236 25.55 -15.71 -1.39
N PHE A 237 25.72 -16.81 -2.10
CA PHE A 237 25.44 -18.12 -1.53
C PHE A 237 26.45 -18.27 -0.38
N GLN A 238 26.03 -18.18 0.84
CA GLN A 238 26.78 -18.72 1.95
C GLN A 238 26.81 -20.23 1.74
N SER A 239 27.82 -20.73 0.99
CA SER A 239 28.21 -22.12 1.06
C SER A 239 28.50 -22.38 2.54
N SER A 240 27.87 -23.38 3.12
CA SER A 240 28.19 -23.85 4.45
C SER A 240 29.71 -24.06 4.53
N LEU A 241 30.34 -23.67 5.65
CA LEU A 241 31.77 -23.80 5.90
C LEU A 241 32.25 -25.28 5.89
N ASP A 242 31.37 -26.23 5.58
CA ASP A 242 31.60 -27.67 5.63
C ASP A 242 32.18 -28.27 4.32
N GLU A 243 32.45 -27.45 3.29
CA GLU A 243 33.10 -27.94 2.05
C GLU A 243 34.63 -27.73 1.98
N TRP A 244 35.28 -27.44 3.11
CA TRP A 244 36.75 -27.30 3.19
C TRP A 244 37.33 -28.19 4.28
N GLU A 245 37.12 -29.51 4.19
CA GLU A 245 38.01 -30.52 4.79
C GLU A 245 38.48 -31.52 3.73
#